data_70f5e0e29b2c214edef3c7f9c0a88138
#
_entry.id   70f5e0e29b2c214edef3c7f9c0a88138
#
_cell.length_a   1.000
_cell.length_b   1.000
_cell.length_c   1.000
_cell.angle_alpha   90.00
_cell.angle_beta   90.00
_cell.angle_gamma   90.00
#
_symmetry.space_group_name_H-M   'P 1'
#
loop_
_entity.id
_entity.type
_entity.pdbx_description
1 polymer ?
#
loop_
_entity_poly.entity_id
_entity_poly.type
_entity_poly.pdbx_seq_one_letter_code
_entity_poly.pdbx_strand_id
1 'polypeptide(L)'
;MPKAFTQSFAKSLDRVSQIDVKEAISGDRVKSGLALLAPGDRHLTLKRDVHGYFVELTDEPHLNRHRPSVDILFESISKCVGGDALGILLTGMGSDGAKGLLGMKQKG
;
A
#
# COMPACT_ATOMS: atom_id res chain seq x y z
N MET A 1 -9.39 -6.20 -5.85
CA MET A 1 -10.33 -5.26 -6.51
C MET A 1 -10.00 -5.14 -7.99
N PRO A 2 -11.02 -5.06 -8.85
CA PRO A 2 -10.78 -4.78 -10.26
C PRO A 2 -10.17 -3.39 -10.45
N LYS A 3 -9.39 -3.24 -11.51
CA LYS A 3 -8.66 -2.00 -11.79
C LYS A 3 -9.58 -0.78 -11.91
N ALA A 4 -10.70 -0.92 -12.62
CA ALA A 4 -11.64 0.19 -12.79
C ALA A 4 -12.32 0.59 -11.47
N PHE A 5 -12.50 -0.36 -10.58
CA PHE A 5 -13.14 -0.14 -9.29
C PHE A 5 -12.27 0.70 -8.36
N THR A 6 -10.96 0.46 -8.33
CA THR A 6 -10.06 1.20 -7.44
C THR A 6 -9.95 2.66 -7.82
N GLN A 7 -10.01 2.99 -9.10
CA GLN A 7 -10.02 4.38 -9.55
C GLN A 7 -11.26 5.13 -9.06
N SER A 8 -12.43 4.52 -9.22
CA SER A 8 -13.69 5.11 -8.77
C SER A 8 -13.73 5.23 -7.25
N PHE A 9 -13.22 4.23 -6.54
CA PHE A 9 -13.18 4.21 -5.09
C PHE A 9 -12.29 5.33 -4.55
N ALA A 10 -11.13 5.55 -5.15
CA ALA A 10 -10.24 6.63 -4.75
C ALA A 10 -10.91 7.99 -4.93
N LYS A 11 -11.60 8.21 -6.03
CA LYS A 11 -12.33 9.46 -6.28
C LYS A 11 -13.45 9.69 -5.26
N SER A 12 -14.17 8.62 -4.90
CA SER A 12 -15.24 8.72 -3.91
C SER A 12 -14.70 9.06 -2.53
N LEU A 13 -13.61 8.43 -2.13
CA LEU A 13 -12.96 8.74 -0.86
C LEU A 13 -12.40 10.16 -0.83
N ASP A 14 -11.82 10.61 -1.92
CA ASP A 14 -11.26 11.96 -2.02
C ASP A 14 -12.32 13.03 -1.79
N ARG A 15 -13.53 12.81 -2.32
CA ARG A 15 -14.64 13.77 -2.16
C ARG A 15 -15.09 13.94 -0.72
N VAL A 16 -15.02 12.87 0.08
CA VAL A 16 -15.60 12.87 1.45
C VAL A 16 -14.55 12.99 2.54
N SER A 17 -13.27 12.96 2.20
CA SER A 17 -12.18 12.99 3.17
C SER A 17 -11.58 14.38 3.27
N GLN A 18 -11.02 14.70 4.45
CA GLN A 18 -10.31 15.96 4.65
C GLN A 18 -8.90 15.91 4.08
N ILE A 19 -8.36 14.71 3.86
CA ILE A 19 -7.07 14.52 3.20
C ILE A 19 -7.29 14.22 1.73
N ASP A 20 -6.25 14.42 0.92
CA ASP A 20 -6.29 14.05 -0.48
C ASP A 20 -6.16 12.53 -0.61
N VAL A 21 -6.96 11.94 -1.50
CA VAL A 21 -6.92 10.51 -1.79
C VAL A 21 -6.79 10.32 -3.29
N LYS A 22 -5.84 9.50 -3.70
CA LYS A 22 -5.66 9.18 -5.13
C LYS A 22 -5.23 7.73 -5.29
N GLU A 23 -5.53 7.17 -6.45
CA GLU A 23 -4.95 5.89 -6.85
C GLU A 23 -3.46 6.09 -7.12
N ALA A 24 -2.63 5.23 -6.55
CA ALA A 24 -1.19 5.39 -6.65
C ALA A 24 -0.66 5.19 -8.06
N ILE A 25 0.34 5.99 -8.42
CA ILE A 25 1.11 5.87 -9.65
C ILE A 25 2.56 5.69 -9.24
N SER A 26 3.32 4.87 -9.98
CA SER A 26 4.74 4.66 -9.66
C SER A 26 5.48 6.00 -9.61
N GLY A 27 6.23 6.19 -8.54
CA GLY A 27 6.97 7.43 -8.30
C GLY A 27 6.25 8.44 -7.41
N ASP A 28 4.97 8.21 -7.08
CA ASP A 28 4.25 9.12 -6.19
C ASP A 28 4.95 9.22 -4.84
N ARG A 29 5.14 10.45 -4.37
CA ARG A 29 5.78 10.70 -3.07
C ARG A 29 4.79 10.53 -1.93
N VAL A 30 5.26 9.91 -0.85
CA VAL A 30 4.51 9.83 0.40
C VAL A 30 4.67 11.15 1.12
N LYS A 31 3.55 11.78 1.47
CA LYS A 31 3.56 13.08 2.15
C LYS A 31 2.36 13.22 3.05
N SER A 32 2.44 14.18 3.99
CA SER A 32 1.33 14.47 4.90
C SER A 32 0.09 14.89 4.13
N GLY A 33 -1.05 14.42 4.59
CA GLY A 33 -2.34 14.78 3.99
C GLY A 33 -2.69 14.04 2.72
N LEU A 34 -1.90 13.03 2.34
CA LEU A 34 -2.14 12.25 1.13
C LEU A 34 -2.28 10.77 1.45
N ALA A 35 -3.36 10.16 0.98
CA ALA A 35 -3.56 8.72 1.00
C ALA A 35 -3.41 8.17 -0.41
N LEU A 36 -2.60 7.14 -0.55
CA LEU A 36 -2.36 6.46 -1.83
C LEU A 36 -3.02 5.10 -1.80
N LEU A 37 -3.94 4.87 -2.72
CA LEU A 37 -4.67 3.62 -2.83
C LEU A 37 -4.01 2.72 -3.87
N ALA A 38 -3.74 1.47 -3.49
CA ALA A 38 -3.18 0.50 -4.43
C ALA A 38 -4.15 0.25 -5.59
N PRO A 39 -3.71 0.42 -6.84
CA PRO A 39 -4.59 0.13 -7.98
C PRO A 39 -4.87 -1.36 -8.09
N GLY A 40 -6.04 -1.70 -8.60
CA GLY A 40 -6.40 -3.10 -8.85
C GLY A 40 -5.41 -3.75 -9.81
N ASP A 41 -5.15 -5.04 -9.57
CA ASP A 41 -4.31 -5.89 -10.41
C ASP A 41 -2.82 -5.55 -10.44
N ARG A 42 -2.33 -4.71 -9.52
CA ARG A 42 -0.90 -4.44 -9.37
C ARG A 42 -0.54 -4.39 -7.90
N HIS A 43 0.71 -4.76 -7.58
CA HIS A 43 1.22 -4.65 -6.21
C HIS A 43 1.73 -3.23 -5.96
N LEU A 44 1.48 -2.73 -4.75
CA LEU A 44 2.00 -1.46 -4.28
C LEU A 44 3.13 -1.74 -3.30
N THR A 45 4.29 -1.14 -3.53
CA THR A 45 5.44 -1.26 -2.64
C THR A 45 5.95 0.11 -2.24
N LEU A 46 6.59 0.17 -1.08
CA LEU A 46 7.23 1.39 -0.60
C LEU A 46 8.73 1.31 -0.83
N LYS A 47 9.31 2.39 -1.33
CA LYS A 47 10.74 2.53 -1.53
C LYS A 47 11.23 3.81 -0.84
N ARG A 48 12.53 3.92 -0.68
CA ARG A 48 13.15 5.09 -0.06
C ARG A 48 14.33 5.57 -0.91
N ASP A 49 14.44 6.88 -1.03
CA ASP A 49 15.61 7.52 -1.65
C ASP A 49 16.09 8.69 -0.78
N VAL A 50 17.00 9.50 -1.31
CA VAL A 50 17.56 10.64 -0.56
C VAL A 50 16.52 11.72 -0.26
N HIS A 51 15.40 11.74 -0.98
CA HIS A 51 14.36 12.75 -0.80
C HIS A 51 13.19 12.25 0.06
N GLY A 52 13.21 11.00 0.53
CA GLY A 52 12.18 10.43 1.38
C GLY A 52 11.58 9.17 0.78
N TYR A 53 10.30 8.96 1.04
CA TYR A 53 9.60 7.75 0.62
C TYR A 53 8.77 7.99 -0.63
N PHE A 54 8.71 6.98 -1.49
CA PHE A 54 7.87 6.99 -2.67
C PHE A 54 7.32 5.58 -2.90
N VAL A 55 6.27 5.47 -3.71
CA VAL A 55 5.66 4.17 -4.01
C VAL A 55 6.03 3.72 -5.41
N GLU A 56 6.01 2.41 -5.59
CA GLU A 56 6.28 1.76 -6.87
C GLU A 56 5.24 0.68 -7.10
N LEU A 57 4.74 0.59 -8.33
CA LEU A 57 3.81 -0.46 -8.71
C LEU A 57 4.57 -1.59 -9.37
N THR A 58 4.23 -2.83 -9.04
CA THR A 58 4.88 -4.00 -9.63
C THR A 58 3.83 -4.99 -10.13
N ASP A 59 4.22 -5.79 -11.12
CA ASP A 59 3.39 -6.83 -11.68
C ASP A 59 3.91 -8.23 -11.29
N GLU A 60 4.61 -8.33 -10.16
CA GLU A 60 5.11 -9.59 -9.65
C GLU A 60 3.98 -10.61 -9.51
N PRO A 61 4.29 -11.92 -9.57
CA PRO A 61 3.28 -12.96 -9.42
C PRO A 61 2.48 -12.79 -8.12
N HIS A 62 1.24 -13.24 -8.16
CA HIS A 62 0.34 -13.13 -7.01
C HIS A 62 0.90 -13.87 -5.81
N LEU A 63 1.16 -13.14 -4.74
CA LEU A 63 1.40 -13.71 -3.43
C LEU A 63 0.04 -13.86 -2.77
N ASN A 64 -0.24 -15.02 -2.15
CA ASN A 64 -1.54 -15.30 -1.55
C ASN A 64 -2.71 -15.17 -2.55
N ARG A 65 -2.42 -15.31 -3.85
CA ARG A 65 -3.40 -15.25 -4.93
C ARG A 65 -4.13 -13.92 -5.08
N HIS A 66 -3.57 -12.85 -4.51
CA HIS A 66 -4.14 -11.50 -4.61
C HIS A 66 -3.12 -10.53 -5.21
N ARG A 67 -3.62 -9.65 -6.05
CA ARG A 67 -2.83 -8.54 -6.58
C ARG A 67 -3.77 -7.32 -6.69
N PRO A 68 -3.61 -6.30 -5.83
CA PRO A 68 -2.50 -6.10 -4.89
C PRO A 68 -2.56 -7.03 -3.68
N SER A 69 -1.39 -7.30 -3.11
CA SER A 69 -1.25 -8.09 -1.88
C SER A 69 -0.84 -7.18 -0.72
N VAL A 70 -1.52 -7.30 0.41
CA VAL A 70 -1.19 -6.56 1.63
C VAL A 70 0.16 -7.01 2.18
N ASP A 71 0.48 -8.30 2.11
CA ASP A 71 1.77 -8.83 2.56
C ASP A 71 2.93 -8.19 1.81
N ILE A 72 2.82 -8.03 0.49
CA ILE A 72 3.88 -7.41 -0.32
C ILE A 72 4.09 -5.96 0.11
N LEU A 73 3.02 -5.21 0.33
CA LEU A 73 3.11 -3.83 0.79
C LEU A 73 3.75 -3.75 2.18
N PHE A 74 3.26 -4.54 3.12
CA PHE A 74 3.77 -4.52 4.49
C PHE A 74 5.23 -4.95 4.57
N GLU A 75 5.63 -5.96 3.79
CA GLU A 75 7.04 -6.37 3.74
C GLU A 75 7.93 -5.25 3.22
N SER A 76 7.50 -4.53 2.19
CA SER A 76 8.29 -3.40 1.67
C SER A 76 8.42 -2.28 2.71
N ILE A 77 7.36 -2.01 3.47
CA ILE A 77 7.39 -0.99 4.52
C ILE A 77 8.34 -1.41 5.63
N SER A 78 8.32 -2.67 6.05
CA SER A 78 9.20 -3.14 7.12
C SER A 78 10.68 -3.02 6.75
N LYS A 79 11.01 -3.16 5.48
CA LYS A 79 12.39 -3.02 5.00
C LYS A 79 12.86 -1.58 4.94
N CYS A 80 11.95 -0.64 4.67
CA CYS A 80 12.31 0.76 4.43
C CYS A 80 12.18 1.64 5.67
N VAL A 81 11.18 1.41 6.50
CA VAL A 81 10.76 2.36 7.54
C VAL A 81 11.11 1.88 8.94
N GLY A 82 11.07 0.57 9.17
CA GLY A 82 11.28 0.05 10.51
C GLY A 82 10.16 0.44 11.45
N GLY A 83 10.50 1.01 12.61
CA GLY A 83 9.54 1.31 13.67
C GLY A 83 8.68 2.55 13.47
N ASP A 84 8.93 3.33 12.41
CA ASP A 84 8.20 4.57 12.16
C ASP A 84 6.92 4.36 11.35
N ALA A 85 6.47 3.11 11.18
CA ALA A 85 5.26 2.79 10.45
C ALA A 85 4.27 2.05 11.33
N LEU A 86 2.99 2.30 11.10
CA LEU A 86 1.90 1.59 11.77
C LEU A 86 1.14 0.77 10.72
N GLY A 87 1.04 -0.53 10.96
CA GLY A 87 0.23 -1.41 10.11
C GLY A 87 -1.13 -1.68 10.76
N ILE A 88 -2.18 -1.57 9.96
CA ILE A 88 -3.55 -1.83 10.40
C ILE A 88 -4.18 -2.80 9.39
N LEU A 89 -4.72 -3.90 9.90
CA LEU A 89 -5.42 -4.88 9.09
C LEU A 89 -6.86 -4.99 9.60
N LEU A 90 -7.81 -4.55 8.79
CA LEU A 90 -9.22 -4.52 9.19
C LEU A 90 -9.94 -5.80 8.76
N THR A 91 -10.17 -5.93 7.47
CA THR A 91 -10.74 -7.15 6.89
C THR A 91 -9.89 -7.55 5.71
N GLY A 92 -9.84 -8.83 5.42
CA GLY A 92 -9.03 -9.31 4.32
C GLY A 92 -9.49 -10.68 3.86
N MET A 93 -8.85 -11.16 2.81
CA MET A 93 -9.11 -12.48 2.26
C MET A 93 -8.02 -13.44 2.74
N GLY A 94 -8.42 -14.47 3.45
CA GLY A 94 -7.49 -15.46 3.97
C GLY A 94 -6.48 -14.83 4.92
N SER A 95 -5.21 -15.16 4.74
CA SER A 95 -4.13 -14.69 5.60
C SER A 95 -3.34 -13.53 5.00
N ASP A 96 -3.82 -12.92 3.91
CA ASP A 96 -3.11 -11.80 3.29
C ASP A 96 -2.98 -10.64 4.28
N GLY A 97 -1.77 -10.15 4.45
CA GLY A 97 -1.45 -9.10 5.39
C GLY A 97 -0.92 -9.58 6.73
N ALA A 98 -1.27 -10.81 7.17
CA ALA A 98 -0.86 -11.31 8.48
C ALA A 98 0.65 -11.48 8.59
N LYS A 99 1.28 -12.08 7.58
CA LYS A 99 2.72 -12.30 7.54
C LYS A 99 3.48 -10.98 7.44
N GLY A 100 3.00 -10.07 6.59
CA GLY A 100 3.62 -8.76 6.42
C GLY A 100 3.52 -7.92 7.69
N LEU A 101 2.37 -7.97 8.37
CA LEU A 101 2.17 -7.26 9.62
C LEU A 101 3.12 -7.78 10.72
N LEU A 102 3.33 -9.08 10.78
CA LEU A 102 4.30 -9.67 11.70
C LEU A 102 5.71 -9.18 11.41
N GLY A 103 6.08 -9.10 10.12
CA GLY A 103 7.37 -8.56 9.71
C GLY A 103 7.58 -7.12 10.16
N MET A 104 6.57 -6.29 10.05
CA MET A 104 6.61 -4.90 10.52
C MET A 104 6.82 -4.84 12.04
N LYS A 105 6.12 -5.68 12.79
CA LYS A 105 6.26 -5.74 14.24
C LYS A 105 7.68 -6.14 14.66
N GLN A 106 8.29 -7.08 13.94
CA GLN A 106 9.64 -7.54 14.24
C GLN A 106 10.71 -6.49 13.96
N LYS A 107 10.46 -5.57 13.04
CA LYS A 107 11.38 -4.49 12.71
C LYS A 107 11.26 -3.29 13.65
N GLY A 108 10.22 -3.25 14.40
CA GLY A 108 9.96 -2.16 15.32
C GLY A 108 8.52 -1.89 15.52
#